data_932f99f77445eedaa3c2e599fdaf5c76
#
_entry.id   932f99f77445eedaa3c2e599fdaf5c76
#
_cell.length_a   1.000
_cell.length_b   1.000
_cell.length_c   1.000
_cell.angle_alpha   90.00
_cell.angle_beta   90.00
_cell.angle_gamma   90.00
#
_symmetry.space_group_name_H-M   'P 1'
#
loop_
_entity.id
_entity.type
_entity.pdbx_description
1 polymer ?
#
loop_
_entity_poly.entity_id
_entity_poly.type
_entity_poly.pdbx_seq_one_letter_code
_entity_poly.pdbx_strand_id
1 'polypeptide(L)'
;MPLTFYESILIDLAIFSMQSQSSLLPLHRIGLFTTNHEPSRLLHRIQGILAPHGAEVMLLKEGGDEDCELDLVIAVGGDGTVLSALVFYLEVPLLAINAGTVGFLTAGDLEDLDSILGRVFAGRHFISKRSILKCTHPHGTSYIINEMVVRGATRLITVELSIDQQSIRKIRGDGVIVGTATGSTAYLLAAGSPIVMPELRCMIVSGLNEYDFRARHLVVTHDSEIHLRVSSQTREQDIYLSIDGKNKIPLAINDEIMVRESKRQAQLVFLEPNYFFHNLASRLSWGGLSR
;
A
#
# COMPACT_ATOMS: atom_id res chain seq x y z
N MET A 1 -12.40 25.31 -28.93
CA MET A 1 -11.49 24.78 -29.96
C MET A 1 -10.86 23.51 -29.39
N PRO A 2 -10.89 22.39 -30.10
CA PRO A 2 -10.17 21.20 -29.64
C PRO A 2 -8.67 21.49 -29.67
N LEU A 3 -7.95 21.09 -28.62
CA LEU A 3 -6.48 21.15 -28.54
C LEU A 3 -5.88 20.45 -29.76
N THR A 4 -4.88 21.03 -30.36
CA THR A 4 -4.16 20.41 -31.48
C THR A 4 -3.40 19.19 -30.97
N PHE A 5 -3.15 18.21 -31.83
CA PHE A 5 -2.38 16.98 -31.50
C PHE A 5 -1.01 17.31 -30.85
N TYR A 6 -0.39 18.41 -31.24
CA TYR A 6 0.85 18.91 -30.66
C TYR A 6 0.69 19.46 -29.23
N GLU A 7 -0.41 20.12 -28.93
CA GLU A 7 -0.67 20.64 -27.58
C GLU A 7 -0.99 19.49 -26.60
N SER A 8 -1.65 18.43 -27.05
CA SER A 8 -1.86 17.23 -26.21
C SER A 8 -0.54 16.52 -25.90
N ILE A 9 0.38 16.39 -26.88
CA ILE A 9 1.73 15.83 -26.66
C ILE A 9 2.55 16.71 -25.72
N LEU A 10 2.46 18.03 -25.82
CA LEU A 10 3.16 18.94 -24.90
C LEU A 10 2.60 18.91 -23.49
N ILE A 11 1.29 18.73 -23.33
CA ILE A 11 0.65 18.53 -22.03
C ILE A 11 1.06 17.16 -21.44
N ASP A 12 1.05 16.11 -22.23
CA ASP A 12 1.51 14.79 -21.82
C ASP A 12 3.00 14.78 -21.43
N LEU A 13 3.85 15.50 -22.19
CA LEU A 13 5.27 15.70 -21.87
C LEU A 13 5.45 16.58 -20.62
N ALA A 14 4.61 17.59 -20.40
CA ALA A 14 4.66 18.43 -19.21
C ALA A 14 4.18 17.67 -17.96
N ILE A 15 3.11 16.88 -18.06
CA ILE A 15 2.64 15.98 -17.01
C ILE A 15 3.73 14.92 -16.73
N PHE A 16 4.34 14.36 -17.76
CA PHE A 16 5.47 13.44 -17.65
C PHE A 16 6.69 14.07 -16.97
N SER A 17 7.02 15.34 -17.28
CA SER A 17 8.15 16.05 -16.67
C SER A 17 7.88 16.46 -15.21
N MET A 18 6.64 16.69 -14.82
CA MET A 18 6.26 16.97 -13.43
C MET A 18 6.26 15.71 -12.53
N GLN A 19 6.16 14.52 -13.12
CA GLN A 19 6.22 13.24 -12.39
C GLN A 19 7.61 12.60 -12.39
N SER A 20 8.49 12.98 -13.31
CA SER A 20 9.85 12.45 -13.42
C SER A 20 10.87 13.32 -12.67
N GLN A 21 10.75 13.45 -11.36
CA GLN A 21 11.94 13.69 -10.57
C GLN A 21 12.73 12.37 -10.50
N SER A 22 13.57 12.13 -11.50
CA SER A 22 14.69 11.20 -11.39
C SER A 22 15.67 11.79 -10.38
N SER A 23 15.38 11.67 -9.10
CA SER A 23 16.35 11.91 -8.07
C SER A 23 17.36 10.78 -8.18
N LEU A 24 18.60 11.09 -8.55
CA LEU A 24 19.71 10.18 -8.35
C LEU A 24 19.74 9.86 -6.86
N LEU A 25 19.22 8.68 -6.51
CA LEU A 25 19.32 8.19 -5.14
C LEU A 25 20.80 7.91 -4.88
N PRO A 26 21.38 8.38 -3.77
CA PRO A 26 22.66 7.85 -3.33
C PRO A 26 22.41 6.38 -3.01
N LEU A 27 22.96 5.45 -3.80
CA LEU A 27 22.74 4.01 -3.64
C LEU A 27 23.99 3.35 -3.09
N HIS A 28 24.38 3.71 -1.86
CA HIS A 28 25.55 3.15 -1.18
C HIS A 28 25.18 2.04 -0.21
N ARG A 29 24.09 2.21 0.54
CA ARG A 29 23.67 1.25 1.59
C ARG A 29 22.29 0.70 1.26
N ILE A 30 22.25 -0.59 0.93
CA ILE A 30 21.05 -1.27 0.44
C ILE A 30 20.67 -2.39 1.38
N GLY A 31 19.40 -2.39 1.79
CA GLY A 31 18.83 -3.47 2.56
C GLY A 31 18.12 -4.49 1.67
N LEU A 32 18.38 -5.78 1.85
CA LEU A 32 17.60 -6.87 1.27
C LEU A 32 16.61 -7.39 2.30
N PHE A 33 15.32 -7.25 2.03
CA PHE A 33 14.22 -7.84 2.80
C PHE A 33 13.57 -8.97 2.02
N THR A 34 13.52 -10.18 2.59
CA THR A 34 12.92 -11.32 1.90
C THR A 34 12.41 -12.37 2.89
N THR A 35 11.34 -13.03 2.52
CA THR A 35 10.80 -14.22 3.20
C THR A 35 11.18 -15.53 2.49
N ASN A 36 12.09 -15.46 1.53
CA ASN A 36 12.57 -16.63 0.78
C ASN A 36 13.34 -17.59 1.70
N HIS A 37 13.28 -18.88 1.40
CA HIS A 37 13.99 -19.94 2.15
C HIS A 37 15.51 -19.92 1.97
N GLU A 38 16.03 -19.26 0.93
CA GLU A 38 17.47 -19.14 0.64
C GLU A 38 17.93 -17.67 0.60
N PRO A 39 17.79 -16.90 1.70
CA PRO A 39 18.11 -15.48 1.69
C PRO A 39 19.59 -15.18 1.38
N SER A 40 20.51 -16.04 1.83
CA SER A 40 21.94 -15.89 1.60
C SER A 40 22.32 -16.01 0.12
N ARG A 41 21.68 -16.91 -0.64
CA ARG A 41 21.93 -17.05 -2.08
C ARG A 41 21.46 -15.82 -2.84
N LEU A 42 20.31 -15.29 -2.48
CA LEU A 42 19.77 -14.06 -3.06
C LEU A 42 20.67 -12.86 -2.73
N LEU A 43 21.10 -12.76 -1.48
CA LEU A 43 22.03 -11.72 -1.03
C LEU A 43 23.32 -11.74 -1.87
N HIS A 44 23.98 -12.90 -2.03
CA HIS A 44 25.18 -13.01 -2.84
C HIS A 44 24.94 -12.63 -4.32
N ARG A 45 23.79 -13.01 -4.88
CA ARG A 45 23.43 -12.61 -6.26
C ARG A 45 23.35 -11.09 -6.37
N ILE A 46 22.64 -10.41 -5.47
CA ILE A 46 22.49 -8.95 -5.48
C ILE A 46 23.83 -8.26 -5.25
N GLN A 47 24.63 -8.74 -4.29
CA GLN A 47 25.98 -8.24 -4.03
C GLN A 47 26.87 -8.33 -5.29
N GLY A 48 26.81 -9.46 -6.02
CA GLY A 48 27.55 -9.65 -7.28
C GLY A 48 27.14 -8.65 -8.36
N ILE A 49 25.83 -8.39 -8.51
CA ILE A 49 25.29 -7.42 -9.48
C ILE A 49 25.74 -5.99 -9.11
N LEU A 50 25.74 -5.64 -7.82
CA LEU A 50 25.96 -4.29 -7.33
C LEU A 50 27.43 -3.98 -6.98
N ALA A 51 28.30 -4.98 -6.94
CA ALA A 51 29.74 -4.79 -6.69
C ALA A 51 30.42 -3.75 -7.59
N PRO A 52 30.14 -3.68 -8.92
CA PRO A 52 30.71 -2.66 -9.80
C PRO A 52 30.29 -1.23 -9.43
N HIS A 53 29.20 -1.06 -8.71
CA HIS A 53 28.66 0.22 -8.29
C HIS A 53 29.14 0.66 -6.89
N GLY A 54 29.90 -0.17 -6.20
CA GLY A 54 30.42 0.12 -4.86
C GLY A 54 29.35 0.16 -3.77
N ALA A 55 28.18 -0.47 -3.99
CA ALA A 55 27.10 -0.50 -3.04
C ALA A 55 27.30 -1.65 -2.02
N GLU A 56 27.07 -1.33 -0.76
CA GLU A 56 27.01 -2.30 0.33
C GLU A 56 25.59 -2.87 0.44
N VAL A 57 25.45 -4.20 0.45
CA VAL A 57 24.15 -4.86 0.54
C VAL A 57 24.13 -5.73 1.81
N MET A 58 23.12 -5.50 2.66
CA MET A 58 22.92 -6.23 3.90
C MET A 58 21.56 -6.90 3.95
N LEU A 59 21.49 -8.06 4.61
CA LEU A 59 20.22 -8.76 4.84
C LEU A 59 19.50 -8.13 6.03
N LEU A 60 18.25 -7.72 5.80
CA LEU A 60 17.38 -7.14 6.82
C LEU A 60 16.58 -8.21 7.54
N LYS A 61 16.27 -7.96 8.82
CA LYS A 61 15.44 -8.83 9.66
C LYS A 61 14.02 -8.26 9.79
N GLU A 62 13.06 -9.13 10.07
CA GLU A 62 11.76 -8.70 10.58
C GLU A 62 11.93 -8.02 11.94
N GLY A 63 11.27 -6.87 12.13
CA GLY A 63 11.41 -6.08 13.36
C GLY A 63 12.19 -4.77 13.18
N GLY A 64 12.85 -4.62 12.04
CA GLY A 64 13.65 -3.42 11.73
C GLY A 64 14.99 -3.40 12.49
N ASP A 65 15.95 -2.70 11.93
CA ASP A 65 17.19 -2.31 12.61
C ASP A 65 17.13 -0.77 12.72
N GLU A 66 16.86 -0.26 13.92
CA GLU A 66 16.60 1.18 14.15
C GLU A 66 17.84 2.06 13.82
N ASP A 67 19.03 1.47 13.76
CA ASP A 67 20.29 2.20 13.53
C ASP A 67 20.80 2.14 12.08
N CYS A 68 20.01 1.59 11.14
CA CYS A 68 20.47 1.40 9.78
C CYS A 68 19.98 2.53 8.85
N GLU A 69 20.86 3.49 8.56
CA GLU A 69 20.62 4.43 7.46
C GLU A 69 20.73 3.68 6.12
N LEU A 70 19.60 3.52 5.44
CA LEU A 70 19.49 2.85 4.13
C LEU A 70 19.10 3.84 3.06
N ASP A 71 19.70 3.71 1.89
CA ASP A 71 19.35 4.48 0.71
C ASP A 71 18.22 3.82 -0.09
N LEU A 72 18.16 2.48 -0.04
CA LEU A 72 17.17 1.68 -0.76
C LEU A 72 16.90 0.39 0.00
N VAL A 73 15.66 -0.04 0.04
CA VAL A 73 15.28 -1.41 0.42
C VAL A 73 14.88 -2.18 -0.83
N ILE A 74 15.46 -3.35 -1.06
CA ILE A 74 15.02 -4.31 -2.07
C ILE A 74 14.18 -5.36 -1.34
N ALA A 75 12.88 -5.39 -1.60
CA ALA A 75 11.97 -6.40 -1.05
C ALA A 75 11.72 -7.48 -2.11
N VAL A 76 12.06 -8.73 -1.81
CA VAL A 76 11.88 -9.86 -2.73
C VAL A 76 10.85 -10.84 -2.17
N GLY A 77 9.72 -10.92 -2.86
CA GLY A 77 8.58 -11.75 -2.46
C GLY A 77 7.29 -11.30 -3.12
N GLY A 78 6.13 -11.61 -2.53
CA GLY A 78 4.83 -11.10 -2.95
C GLY A 78 4.45 -9.82 -2.21
N ASP A 79 3.24 -9.27 -2.50
CA ASP A 79 2.72 -8.03 -1.88
C ASP A 79 2.78 -8.07 -0.34
N GLY A 80 2.54 -9.23 0.30
CA GLY A 80 2.67 -9.38 1.75
C GLY A 80 4.07 -9.13 2.29
N THR A 81 5.12 -9.54 1.55
CA THR A 81 6.53 -9.26 1.88
C THR A 81 6.82 -7.76 1.74
N VAL A 82 6.29 -7.14 0.66
CA VAL A 82 6.42 -5.70 0.41
C VAL A 82 5.78 -4.90 1.54
N LEU A 83 4.55 -5.24 1.94
CA LEU A 83 3.85 -4.58 3.06
C LEU A 83 4.64 -4.72 4.38
N SER A 84 5.23 -5.89 4.63
CA SER A 84 6.07 -6.08 5.82
C SER A 84 7.29 -5.17 5.79
N ALA A 85 8.00 -5.12 4.67
CA ALA A 85 9.16 -4.26 4.51
C ALA A 85 8.79 -2.78 4.67
N LEU A 86 7.66 -2.33 4.09
CA LEU A 86 7.20 -0.94 4.20
C LEU A 86 6.86 -0.55 5.64
N VAL A 87 6.35 -1.46 6.47
CA VAL A 87 6.06 -1.17 7.88
C VAL A 87 7.33 -0.89 8.67
N PHE A 88 8.39 -1.66 8.41
CA PHE A 88 9.65 -1.53 9.15
C PHE A 88 10.55 -0.41 8.61
N TYR A 89 10.51 -0.15 7.31
CA TYR A 89 11.40 0.78 6.60
C TYR A 89 10.59 1.90 5.92
N LEU A 90 9.66 2.48 6.68
CA LEU A 90 8.90 3.66 6.23
C LEU A 90 9.86 4.79 5.83
N GLU A 91 9.54 5.48 4.75
CA GLU A 91 10.29 6.63 4.22
C GLU A 91 11.59 6.27 3.47
N VAL A 92 12.09 5.04 3.56
CA VAL A 92 13.16 4.55 2.68
C VAL A 92 12.55 4.12 1.35
N PRO A 93 13.09 4.56 0.20
CA PRO A 93 12.65 4.04 -1.09
C PRO A 93 12.72 2.51 -1.14
N LEU A 94 11.66 1.86 -1.62
CA LEU A 94 11.56 0.41 -1.67
C LEU A 94 11.34 -0.07 -3.09
N LEU A 95 12.26 -0.89 -3.60
CA LEU A 95 12.14 -1.62 -4.85
C LEU A 95 11.58 -3.01 -4.57
N ALA A 96 10.36 -3.27 -5.02
CA ALA A 96 9.70 -4.55 -4.82
C ALA A 96 9.90 -5.46 -6.04
N ILE A 97 10.46 -6.66 -5.80
CA ILE A 97 10.72 -7.68 -6.82
C ILE A 97 9.83 -8.89 -6.53
N ASN A 98 9.06 -9.28 -7.53
CA ASN A 98 8.17 -10.44 -7.44
C ASN A 98 8.99 -11.75 -7.51
N ALA A 99 8.73 -12.65 -6.56
CA ALA A 99 9.33 -13.99 -6.54
C ALA A 99 8.29 -15.11 -6.79
N GLY A 100 7.14 -14.79 -7.38
CA GLY A 100 6.05 -15.73 -7.63
C GLY A 100 4.98 -15.16 -8.55
N THR A 101 3.73 -15.11 -8.09
CA THR A 101 2.66 -14.47 -8.87
C THR A 101 2.79 -12.95 -8.79
N VAL A 102 2.70 -12.28 -9.94
CA VAL A 102 2.78 -10.81 -10.07
C VAL A 102 1.89 -10.11 -9.04
N GLY A 103 2.46 -9.18 -8.28
CA GLY A 103 1.75 -8.34 -7.32
C GLY A 103 1.28 -6.99 -7.91
N PHE A 104 0.52 -6.24 -7.14
CA PHE A 104 0.20 -4.84 -7.47
C PHE A 104 1.33 -3.88 -7.08
N LEU A 105 2.18 -4.28 -6.12
CA LEU A 105 3.22 -3.43 -5.55
C LEU A 105 4.61 -3.69 -6.15
N THR A 106 4.77 -4.73 -6.97
CA THR A 106 6.07 -5.15 -7.52
C THR A 106 6.42 -4.41 -8.80
N ALA A 107 7.71 -4.09 -8.97
CA ALA A 107 8.26 -3.35 -10.12
C ALA A 107 8.70 -4.28 -11.28
N GLY A 108 8.81 -5.58 -11.02
CA GLY A 108 9.18 -6.61 -11.98
C GLY A 108 9.50 -7.93 -11.32
N ASP A 109 9.91 -8.92 -12.10
CA ASP A 109 10.12 -10.28 -11.66
C ASP A 109 11.59 -10.56 -11.29
N LEU A 110 11.82 -11.56 -10.45
CA LEU A 110 13.15 -11.96 -9.98
C LEU A 110 14.07 -12.44 -11.12
N GLU A 111 13.49 -12.91 -12.22
CA GLU A 111 14.22 -13.32 -13.42
C GLU A 111 14.94 -12.14 -14.06
N ASP A 112 14.32 -10.95 -14.05
CA ASP A 112 14.82 -9.72 -14.65
C ASP A 112 15.66 -8.86 -13.69
N LEU A 113 16.03 -9.38 -12.53
CA LEU A 113 16.67 -8.64 -11.43
C LEU A 113 17.90 -7.82 -11.89
N ASP A 114 18.77 -8.40 -12.72
CA ASP A 114 19.97 -7.75 -13.25
C ASP A 114 19.62 -6.49 -14.07
N SER A 115 18.63 -6.63 -14.95
CA SER A 115 18.14 -5.52 -15.79
C SER A 115 17.48 -4.44 -14.94
N ILE A 116 16.66 -4.83 -13.95
CA ILE A 116 15.95 -3.92 -13.05
C ILE A 116 16.96 -3.09 -12.25
N LEU A 117 17.93 -3.74 -11.60
CA LEU A 117 18.95 -3.06 -10.81
C LEU A 117 19.82 -2.15 -11.69
N GLY A 118 20.23 -2.60 -12.89
CA GLY A 118 20.95 -1.78 -13.84
C GLY A 118 20.20 -0.51 -14.24
N ARG A 119 18.86 -0.58 -14.40
CA ARG A 119 18.02 0.60 -14.66
C ARG A 119 17.94 1.53 -13.46
N VAL A 120 17.73 0.98 -12.26
CA VAL A 120 17.65 1.76 -11.01
C VAL A 120 18.95 2.53 -10.77
N PHE A 121 20.09 1.86 -10.86
CA PHE A 121 21.41 2.47 -10.69
C PHE A 121 21.77 3.49 -11.79
N ALA A 122 21.21 3.34 -12.99
CA ALA A 122 21.32 4.32 -14.06
C ALA A 122 20.35 5.51 -13.90
N GLY A 123 19.60 5.61 -12.78
CA GLY A 123 18.61 6.66 -12.56
C GLY A 123 17.35 6.54 -13.43
N ARG A 124 17.16 5.41 -14.12
CA ARG A 124 16.00 5.17 -15.01
C ARG A 124 14.86 4.50 -14.25
N HIS A 125 14.37 5.19 -13.25
CA HIS A 125 13.26 4.78 -12.39
C HIS A 125 12.48 6.02 -11.96
N PHE A 126 11.32 5.81 -11.35
CA PHE A 126 10.58 6.87 -10.67
C PHE A 126 10.07 6.37 -9.32
N ILE A 127 9.77 7.31 -8.42
CA ILE A 127 9.28 7.02 -7.08
C ILE A 127 7.79 7.35 -7.02
N SER A 128 6.97 6.34 -6.76
CA SER A 128 5.55 6.50 -6.45
C SER A 128 5.37 6.66 -4.95
N LYS A 129 4.93 7.85 -4.53
CA LYS A 129 4.64 8.15 -3.13
C LYS A 129 3.25 7.64 -2.76
N ARG A 130 3.15 6.94 -1.62
CA ARG A 130 1.92 6.31 -1.13
C ARG A 130 1.49 6.92 0.17
N SER A 131 0.21 7.24 0.26
CA SER A 131 -0.41 7.65 1.52
C SER A 131 -0.33 6.53 2.55
N ILE A 132 -0.03 6.90 3.78
CA ILE A 132 -0.10 6.03 4.95
C ILE A 132 -1.16 6.61 5.87
N LEU A 133 -2.07 5.78 6.39
CA LEU A 133 -3.00 6.23 7.41
C LEU A 133 -2.45 5.92 8.80
N LYS A 134 -2.80 6.80 9.73
CA LYS A 134 -2.57 6.62 11.16
C LYS A 134 -3.90 6.25 11.81
N CYS A 135 -3.94 5.08 12.43
CA CYS A 135 -5.07 4.57 13.19
C CYS A 135 -4.78 4.67 14.68
N THR A 136 -5.56 5.44 15.40
CA THR A 136 -5.53 5.49 16.87
C THR A 136 -6.69 4.65 17.40
N HIS A 137 -6.39 3.72 18.31
CA HIS A 137 -7.33 2.76 18.87
C HIS A 137 -7.06 2.55 20.37
N PRO A 138 -7.92 1.90 21.16
CA PRO A 138 -7.76 1.78 22.62
C PRO A 138 -6.42 1.20 23.08
N HIS A 139 -5.77 0.40 22.25
CA HIS A 139 -4.49 -0.26 22.56
C HIS A 139 -3.27 0.46 22.00
N GLY A 140 -3.42 1.65 21.41
CA GLY A 140 -2.30 2.46 20.90
C GLY A 140 -2.51 3.03 19.50
N THR A 141 -1.45 3.05 18.73
CA THR A 141 -1.43 3.60 17.37
C THR A 141 -0.83 2.60 16.40
N SER A 142 -1.47 2.46 15.25
CA SER A 142 -0.99 1.66 14.12
C SER A 142 -0.89 2.49 12.85
N TYR A 143 0.01 2.10 11.93
CA TYR A 143 0.11 2.68 10.59
C TYR A 143 -0.42 1.68 9.56
N ILE A 144 -1.13 2.19 8.57
CA ILE A 144 -1.87 1.41 7.58
C ILE A 144 -1.34 1.77 6.20
N ILE A 145 -0.99 0.78 5.41
CA ILE A 145 -0.57 0.94 4.01
C ILE A 145 -1.73 0.62 3.08
N ASN A 146 -2.39 -0.53 3.26
CA ASN A 146 -3.59 -0.90 2.51
C ASN A 146 -4.87 -0.49 3.24
N GLU A 147 -5.23 -1.21 4.31
CA GLU A 147 -6.47 -1.00 5.02
C GLU A 147 -6.44 -1.48 6.47
N MET A 148 -7.34 -0.90 7.27
CA MET A 148 -7.75 -1.44 8.55
C MET A 148 -9.17 -2.01 8.45
N VAL A 149 -9.45 -3.04 9.23
CA VAL A 149 -10.75 -3.70 9.27
C VAL A 149 -11.21 -3.86 10.71
N VAL A 150 -12.39 -3.31 11.03
CA VAL A 150 -13.12 -3.64 12.25
C VAL A 150 -14.16 -4.71 11.90
N ARG A 151 -14.12 -5.86 12.54
CA ARG A 151 -15.09 -6.92 12.25
C ARG A 151 -15.43 -7.78 13.47
N GLY A 152 -16.62 -8.41 13.41
CA GLY A 152 -17.00 -9.48 14.32
C GLY A 152 -16.50 -10.85 13.84
N ALA A 153 -16.29 -11.76 14.78
CA ALA A 153 -15.82 -13.10 14.45
C ALA A 153 -16.94 -13.98 13.86
N THR A 154 -18.16 -13.91 14.40
CA THR A 154 -19.25 -14.83 14.04
C THR A 154 -20.58 -14.17 13.72
N ARG A 155 -20.82 -12.98 14.22
CA ARG A 155 -22.10 -12.25 14.07
C ARG A 155 -21.88 -10.86 13.49
N LEU A 156 -22.96 -10.30 12.95
CA LEU A 156 -22.99 -8.92 12.49
C LEU A 156 -22.67 -7.97 13.65
N ILE A 157 -21.85 -6.99 13.34
CA ILE A 157 -21.59 -5.85 14.23
C ILE A 157 -22.30 -4.61 13.70
N THR A 158 -22.45 -3.62 14.56
CA THR A 158 -22.92 -2.28 14.21
C THR A 158 -21.83 -1.30 14.59
N VAL A 159 -21.35 -0.54 13.62
CA VAL A 159 -20.33 0.49 13.79
C VAL A 159 -20.93 1.85 13.42
N GLU A 160 -20.78 2.82 14.30
CA GLU A 160 -21.19 4.20 14.05
C GLU A 160 -20.04 4.92 13.33
N LEU A 161 -20.35 5.48 12.16
CA LEU A 161 -19.40 6.22 11.33
C LEU A 161 -19.65 7.72 11.46
N SER A 162 -18.61 8.46 11.80
CA SER A 162 -18.57 9.92 11.71
C SER A 162 -17.35 10.35 10.90
N ILE A 163 -17.46 11.44 10.16
CA ILE A 163 -16.38 12.06 9.38
C ILE A 163 -16.37 13.54 9.70
N ASP A 164 -15.20 14.06 10.06
CA ASP A 164 -15.02 15.47 10.43
C ASP A 164 -16.04 15.93 11.48
N GLN A 165 -16.24 15.11 12.52
CA GLN A 165 -17.21 15.29 13.62
C GLN A 165 -18.68 15.25 13.21
N GLN A 166 -18.99 15.00 11.94
CA GLN A 166 -20.35 14.84 11.47
C GLN A 166 -20.74 13.36 11.50
N SER A 167 -21.86 13.04 12.17
CA SER A 167 -22.42 11.69 12.15
C SER A 167 -22.95 11.38 10.75
N ILE A 168 -22.43 10.35 10.11
CA ILE A 168 -22.79 9.95 8.74
C ILE A 168 -23.85 8.88 8.77
N ARG A 169 -23.54 7.72 9.35
CA ARG A 169 -24.47 6.58 9.41
C ARG A 169 -24.00 5.49 10.37
N LYS A 170 -24.90 4.56 10.65
CA LYS A 170 -24.54 3.27 11.28
C LYS A 170 -24.35 2.23 10.17
N ILE A 171 -23.25 1.51 10.25
CA ILE A 171 -22.91 0.40 9.36
C ILE A 171 -23.21 -0.89 10.12
N ARG A 172 -24.11 -1.70 9.60
CA ARG A 172 -24.45 -3.00 10.18
C ARG A 172 -24.11 -4.10 9.17
N GLY A 173 -23.15 -4.93 9.50
CA GLY A 173 -22.62 -5.96 8.59
C GLY A 173 -21.58 -6.82 9.30
N ASP A 174 -20.77 -7.55 8.55
CA ASP A 174 -19.64 -8.32 9.10
C ASP A 174 -18.55 -7.39 9.65
N GLY A 175 -18.47 -6.16 9.15
CA GLY A 175 -17.48 -5.18 9.57
C GLY A 175 -17.43 -3.90 8.75
N VAL A 176 -16.37 -3.14 8.96
CA VAL A 176 -16.05 -1.90 8.24
C VAL A 176 -14.57 -1.93 7.84
N ILE A 177 -14.30 -1.55 6.60
CA ILE A 177 -12.94 -1.32 6.09
C ILE A 177 -12.72 0.19 5.93
N VAL A 178 -11.56 0.67 6.35
CA VAL A 178 -11.03 1.98 5.99
C VAL A 178 -9.64 1.78 5.40
N GLY A 179 -9.42 2.26 4.19
CA GLY A 179 -8.14 2.07 3.52
C GLY A 179 -7.69 3.24 2.67
N THR A 180 -6.48 3.10 2.16
CA THR A 180 -5.81 4.05 1.26
C THR A 180 -6.21 3.79 -0.20
N ALA A 181 -5.78 4.68 -1.10
CA ALA A 181 -5.83 4.44 -2.53
C ALA A 181 -5.00 3.17 -2.93
N THR A 182 -3.87 2.91 -2.26
CA THR A 182 -3.08 1.68 -2.46
C THR A 182 -3.90 0.45 -2.10
N GLY A 183 -4.64 0.46 -0.99
CA GLY A 183 -5.50 -0.63 -0.53
C GLY A 183 -6.74 -0.86 -1.40
N SER A 184 -7.06 0.05 -2.34
CA SER A 184 -8.19 -0.13 -3.25
C SER A 184 -8.06 -1.38 -4.14
N THR A 185 -6.85 -1.91 -4.32
CA THR A 185 -6.58 -3.16 -5.03
C THR A 185 -6.38 -4.37 -4.11
N ALA A 186 -6.54 -4.20 -2.78
CA ALA A 186 -6.42 -5.24 -1.77
C ALA A 186 -7.81 -5.72 -1.28
N TYR A 187 -8.08 -5.73 0.01
CA TYR A 187 -9.37 -6.22 0.53
C TYR A 187 -10.54 -5.31 0.17
N LEU A 188 -10.31 -4.01 -0.01
CA LEU A 188 -11.31 -3.09 -0.54
C LEU A 188 -11.83 -3.50 -1.92
N LEU A 189 -10.97 -4.06 -2.80
CA LEU A 189 -11.40 -4.60 -4.09
C LEU A 189 -12.39 -5.75 -3.92
N ALA A 190 -12.10 -6.70 -3.03
CA ALA A 190 -12.98 -7.82 -2.73
C ALA A 190 -14.30 -7.37 -2.06
N ALA A 191 -14.27 -6.24 -1.34
CA ALA A 191 -15.46 -5.61 -0.78
C ALA A 191 -16.30 -4.84 -1.82
N GLY A 192 -15.86 -4.76 -3.09
CA GLY A 192 -16.56 -4.07 -4.17
C GLY A 192 -16.33 -2.57 -4.21
N SER A 193 -15.32 -2.07 -3.53
CA SER A 193 -14.94 -0.65 -3.58
C SER A 193 -14.33 -0.28 -4.95
N PRO A 194 -14.39 1.00 -5.35
CA PRO A 194 -13.76 1.43 -6.59
C PRO A 194 -12.24 1.26 -6.53
N ILE A 195 -11.66 0.94 -7.69
CA ILE A 195 -10.21 0.98 -7.88
C ILE A 195 -9.81 2.46 -7.99
N VAL A 196 -8.81 2.85 -7.21
CA VAL A 196 -8.32 4.22 -7.15
C VAL A 196 -6.84 4.23 -7.50
N MET A 197 -6.42 5.19 -8.32
CA MET A 197 -4.99 5.38 -8.62
C MET A 197 -4.21 5.62 -7.32
N PRO A 198 -3.12 4.88 -7.09
CA PRO A 198 -2.45 4.88 -5.80
C PRO A 198 -1.78 6.22 -5.42
N GLU A 199 -1.56 7.10 -6.38
CA GLU A 199 -1.05 8.46 -6.17
C GLU A 199 -2.13 9.46 -5.71
N LEU A 200 -3.42 9.09 -5.79
CA LEU A 200 -4.50 9.93 -5.28
C LEU A 200 -4.55 9.89 -3.75
N ARG A 201 -4.48 11.06 -3.15
CA ARG A 201 -4.54 11.20 -1.70
C ARG A 201 -6.00 11.23 -1.25
N CYS A 202 -6.51 10.06 -0.87
CA CYS A 202 -7.86 9.88 -0.37
C CYS A 202 -7.94 8.70 0.61
N MET A 203 -9.06 8.63 1.32
CA MET A 203 -9.41 7.47 2.15
C MET A 203 -10.72 6.86 1.63
N ILE A 204 -10.83 5.55 1.72
CA ILE A 204 -12.00 4.79 1.28
C ILE A 204 -12.62 4.11 2.48
N VAL A 205 -13.94 4.30 2.69
CA VAL A 205 -14.71 3.64 3.74
C VAL A 205 -15.74 2.71 3.11
N SER A 206 -15.74 1.46 3.53
CA SER A 206 -16.63 0.42 3.02
C SER A 206 -17.19 -0.44 4.15
N GLY A 207 -18.48 -0.70 4.14
CA GLY A 207 -19.07 -1.78 4.95
C GLY A 207 -18.79 -3.14 4.33
N LEU A 208 -18.60 -4.16 5.17
CA LEU A 208 -18.44 -5.55 4.77
C LEU A 208 -19.77 -6.28 4.89
N ASN A 209 -20.25 -6.88 3.79
CA ASN A 209 -21.52 -7.62 3.75
C ASN A 209 -22.64 -6.85 4.47
N GLU A 210 -22.75 -5.58 4.14
CA GLU A 210 -23.65 -4.67 4.84
C GLU A 210 -25.12 -5.07 4.65
N TYR A 211 -25.88 -5.11 5.71
CA TYR A 211 -27.30 -5.51 5.70
C TYR A 211 -28.19 -4.52 4.92
N ASP A 212 -27.81 -3.23 4.86
CA ASP A 212 -28.56 -2.22 4.12
C ASP A 212 -28.16 -2.22 2.65
N PHE A 213 -29.07 -2.63 1.76
CA PHE A 213 -28.87 -2.65 0.32
C PHE A 213 -28.65 -1.27 -0.31
N ARG A 214 -28.93 -0.17 0.41
CA ARG A 214 -28.65 1.21 -0.01
C ARG A 214 -27.24 1.65 0.33
N ALA A 215 -26.50 0.82 1.04
CA ALA A 215 -25.12 1.10 1.40
C ALA A 215 -24.26 1.41 0.16
N ARG A 216 -23.37 2.35 0.31
CA ARG A 216 -22.39 2.72 -0.73
C ARG A 216 -21.04 2.95 -0.07
N HIS A 217 -19.99 2.67 -0.83
CA HIS A 217 -18.64 3.03 -0.45
C HIS A 217 -18.47 4.55 -0.49
N LEU A 218 -17.69 5.08 0.43
CA LEU A 218 -17.38 6.51 0.49
C LEU A 218 -15.90 6.68 0.13
N VAL A 219 -15.61 7.64 -0.74
CA VAL A 219 -14.26 8.15 -0.96
C VAL A 219 -14.23 9.55 -0.38
N VAL A 220 -13.34 9.79 0.56
CA VAL A 220 -13.18 11.07 1.25
C VAL A 220 -11.79 11.62 1.03
N THR A 221 -11.61 12.90 1.23
CA THR A 221 -10.32 13.56 1.07
C THR A 221 -9.33 13.10 2.13
N HIS A 222 -8.05 13.22 1.84
CA HIS A 222 -6.98 12.76 2.73
C HIS A 222 -6.89 13.53 4.05
N ASP A 223 -7.40 14.77 4.10
CA ASP A 223 -7.41 15.64 5.26
C ASP A 223 -8.61 15.40 6.19
N SER A 224 -9.56 14.56 5.78
CA SER A 224 -10.67 14.16 6.65
C SER A 224 -10.21 13.30 7.83
N GLU A 225 -10.98 13.35 8.91
CA GLU A 225 -10.81 12.50 10.07
C GLU A 225 -12.00 11.55 10.20
N ILE A 226 -11.73 10.24 10.14
CA ILE A 226 -12.75 9.19 10.20
C ILE A 226 -12.80 8.66 11.63
N HIS A 227 -13.98 8.70 12.23
CA HIS A 227 -14.26 8.09 13.53
C HIS A 227 -15.19 6.92 13.38
N LEU A 228 -14.77 5.79 13.95
CA LEU A 228 -15.55 4.56 14.06
C LEU A 228 -15.77 4.25 15.54
N ARG A 229 -17.02 4.00 15.92
CA ARG A 229 -17.37 3.56 17.27
C ARG A 229 -18.12 2.25 17.21
N VAL A 230 -17.68 1.26 17.98
CA VAL A 230 -18.42 -0.01 18.13
C VAL A 230 -19.71 0.27 18.89
N SER A 231 -20.84 0.17 18.21
CA SER A 231 -22.14 0.56 18.78
C SER A 231 -22.57 -0.40 19.90
N SER A 232 -23.25 0.14 20.94
CA SER A 232 -23.89 -0.64 21.98
C SER A 232 -25.00 -1.58 21.47
N GLN A 233 -25.44 -1.42 20.22
CA GLN A 233 -26.37 -2.33 19.56
C GLN A 233 -25.72 -3.63 19.06
N THR A 234 -24.38 -3.70 19.06
CA THR A 234 -23.63 -4.91 18.70
C THR A 234 -23.85 -6.01 19.74
N ARG A 235 -24.15 -7.22 19.25
CA ARG A 235 -24.34 -8.41 20.11
C ARG A 235 -23.16 -9.38 20.03
N GLU A 236 -22.21 -9.11 19.13
CA GLU A 236 -20.95 -9.85 19.01
C GLU A 236 -20.02 -9.42 20.16
N GLN A 237 -19.34 -10.39 20.77
CA GLN A 237 -18.38 -10.13 21.84
C GLN A 237 -16.93 -10.26 21.36
N ASP A 238 -16.69 -11.09 20.34
CA ASP A 238 -15.38 -11.26 19.72
C ASP A 238 -15.28 -10.29 18.54
N ILE A 239 -14.93 -9.04 18.86
CA ILE A 239 -14.73 -7.96 17.90
C ILE A 239 -13.24 -7.63 17.85
N TYR A 240 -12.71 -7.42 16.67
CA TYR A 240 -11.31 -7.09 16.52
C TYR A 240 -11.03 -6.10 15.39
N LEU A 241 -9.91 -5.39 15.56
CA LEU A 241 -9.28 -4.56 14.56
C LEU A 241 -8.13 -5.35 13.93
N SER A 242 -8.05 -5.36 12.61
CA SER A 242 -6.94 -5.90 11.83
C SER A 242 -6.31 -4.79 11.00
N ILE A 243 -4.98 -4.80 10.85
CA ILE A 243 -4.20 -3.82 10.09
C ILE A 243 -3.42 -4.56 9.00
N ASP A 244 -3.61 -4.18 7.74
CA ASP A 244 -2.94 -4.77 6.56
C ASP A 244 -2.97 -6.31 6.57
N GLY A 245 -4.11 -6.88 6.95
CA GLY A 245 -4.31 -8.33 7.05
C GLY A 245 -3.56 -9.01 8.20
N LYS A 246 -2.87 -8.24 9.04
CA LYS A 246 -2.11 -8.73 10.21
C LYS A 246 -2.78 -8.30 11.51
N ASN A 247 -2.37 -8.95 12.61
CA ASN A 247 -2.79 -8.66 13.98
C ASN A 247 -4.31 -8.75 14.18
N LYS A 248 -4.70 -9.26 15.34
CA LYS A 248 -6.07 -9.19 15.85
C LYS A 248 -6.02 -8.41 17.14
N ILE A 249 -6.30 -7.13 17.07
CA ILE A 249 -6.36 -6.24 18.22
C ILE A 249 -7.80 -6.31 18.74
N PRO A 250 -8.03 -6.79 19.96
CA PRO A 250 -9.38 -6.95 20.49
C PRO A 250 -10.04 -5.58 20.69
N LEU A 251 -11.34 -5.52 20.45
CA LEU A 251 -12.17 -4.34 20.66
C LEU A 251 -13.38 -4.70 21.52
N ALA A 252 -13.81 -3.73 22.32
CA ALA A 252 -15.02 -3.79 23.13
C ALA A 252 -16.13 -2.91 22.56
N ILE A 253 -17.35 -3.13 23.04
CA ILE A 253 -18.49 -2.24 22.79
C ILE A 253 -18.14 -0.84 23.33
N ASN A 254 -18.47 0.20 22.55
CA ASN A 254 -18.16 1.60 22.74
C ASN A 254 -16.69 1.99 22.51
N ASP A 255 -15.82 1.07 22.14
CA ASP A 255 -14.48 1.43 21.71
C ASP A 255 -14.54 2.35 20.49
N GLU A 256 -13.64 3.31 20.48
CA GLU A 256 -13.51 4.32 19.43
C GLU A 256 -12.17 4.16 18.70
N ILE A 257 -12.24 4.32 17.39
CA ILE A 257 -11.10 4.23 16.49
C ILE A 257 -11.11 5.49 15.65
N MET A 258 -9.97 6.16 15.59
CA MET A 258 -9.79 7.35 14.76
C MET A 258 -8.76 7.06 13.67
N VAL A 259 -9.11 7.40 12.43
CA VAL A 259 -8.25 7.22 11.26
C VAL A 259 -8.07 8.55 10.54
N ARG A 260 -6.82 8.87 10.25
CA ARG A 260 -6.44 10.05 9.47
C ARG A 260 -5.17 9.78 8.66
N GLU A 261 -4.90 10.60 7.65
CA GLU A 261 -3.63 10.49 6.94
C GLU A 261 -2.45 10.81 7.86
N SER A 262 -1.39 10.04 7.73
CA SER A 262 -0.11 10.28 8.40
C SER A 262 0.70 11.33 7.63
N LYS A 263 1.61 12.03 8.32
CA LYS A 263 2.63 12.86 7.66
C LYS A 263 3.70 12.02 6.94
N ARG A 264 3.84 10.75 7.33
CA ARG A 264 4.75 9.79 6.70
C ARG A 264 4.17 9.31 5.39
N GLN A 265 5.03 9.02 4.42
CA GLN A 265 4.65 8.43 3.13
C GLN A 265 5.56 7.24 2.85
N ALA A 266 5.00 6.17 2.28
CA ALA A 266 5.82 5.11 1.72
C ALA A 266 6.26 5.51 0.30
N GLN A 267 7.43 5.03 -0.10
CA GLN A 267 8.04 5.32 -1.39
C GLN A 267 8.32 4.01 -2.13
N LEU A 268 7.60 3.77 -3.22
CA LEU A 268 7.82 2.60 -4.06
C LEU A 268 8.54 2.99 -5.35
N VAL A 269 9.59 2.24 -5.67
CA VAL A 269 10.39 2.42 -6.88
C VAL A 269 9.80 1.58 -8.01
N PHE A 270 9.50 2.21 -9.14
CA PHE A 270 9.03 1.55 -10.37
C PHE A 270 9.89 1.94 -11.57
N LEU A 271 9.82 1.13 -12.61
CA LEU A 271 10.61 1.36 -13.83
C LEU A 271 9.83 2.12 -14.91
N GLU A 272 8.50 2.06 -14.88
CA GLU A 272 7.60 2.66 -15.87
C GLU A 272 6.51 3.49 -15.20
N PRO A 273 6.18 4.68 -15.71
CA PRO A 273 5.14 5.54 -15.14
C PRO A 273 3.74 4.91 -15.17
N ASN A 274 3.47 4.04 -16.14
CA ASN A 274 2.20 3.38 -16.35
C ASN A 274 2.11 2.01 -15.63
N TYR A 275 3.03 1.72 -14.72
CA TYR A 275 3.09 0.44 -13.97
C TYR A 275 1.74 0.02 -13.42
N PHE A 276 0.96 0.97 -12.88
CA PHE A 276 -0.31 0.67 -12.22
C PHE A 276 -1.31 0.04 -13.17
N PHE A 277 -1.52 0.63 -14.35
CA PHE A 277 -2.45 0.09 -15.34
C PHE A 277 -1.97 -1.23 -15.92
N HIS A 278 -0.64 -1.38 -16.08
CA HIS A 278 -0.04 -2.63 -16.54
C HIS A 278 -0.30 -3.77 -15.52
N ASN A 279 0.00 -3.53 -14.25
CA ASN A 279 -0.24 -4.49 -13.18
C ASN A 279 -1.74 -4.79 -13.03
N LEU A 280 -2.60 -3.77 -13.12
CA LEU A 280 -4.04 -3.91 -13.04
C LEU A 280 -4.60 -4.80 -14.16
N ALA A 281 -4.22 -4.54 -15.42
CA ALA A 281 -4.65 -5.32 -16.57
C ALA A 281 -4.19 -6.78 -16.46
N SER A 282 -2.94 -7.01 -16.02
CA SER A 282 -2.39 -8.34 -15.81
C SER A 282 -3.13 -9.10 -14.69
N ARG A 283 -3.35 -8.47 -13.56
CA ARG A 283 -3.95 -9.11 -12.38
C ARG A 283 -5.43 -9.39 -12.53
N LEU A 284 -6.17 -8.49 -13.16
CA LEU A 284 -7.62 -8.63 -13.35
C LEU A 284 -7.99 -9.32 -14.67
N SER A 285 -6.99 -9.72 -15.45
CA SER A 285 -7.20 -10.32 -16.79
C SER A 285 -8.07 -9.41 -17.69
N TRP A 286 -7.92 -8.09 -17.55
CA TRP A 286 -8.68 -7.08 -18.32
C TRP A 286 -8.04 -6.80 -19.66
N GLY A 287 -7.44 -7.61 -20.26
CA GLY A 287 -6.95 -7.43 -21.62
C GLY A 287 -7.00 -8.77 -22.31
N GLY A 288 -7.93 -8.89 -23.23
CA GLY A 288 -7.78 -9.83 -24.31
C GLY A 288 -6.62 -9.47 -25.24
N LEU A 289 -5.56 -8.91 -24.69
CA LEU A 289 -4.30 -8.73 -25.40
C LEU A 289 -3.70 -10.11 -25.50
N SER A 290 -4.01 -10.72 -26.65
CA SER A 290 -3.33 -11.89 -27.19
C SER A 290 -1.86 -11.87 -26.82
N ARG A 291 -1.45 -12.96 -26.20
CA ARG A 291 -0.04 -13.38 -26.12
C ARG A 291 0.60 -13.44 -27.49
#